data_a98de3789281bea91dcba50295898715
#
_entry.id   a98de3789281bea91dcba50295898715
#
_cell.length_a   1.000
_cell.length_b   1.000
_cell.length_c   1.000
_cell.angle_alpha   90.00
_cell.angle_beta   90.00
_cell.angle_gamma   90.00
#
_symmetry.space_group_name_H-M   'P 1'
#
loop_
_entity.id
_entity.type
_entity.pdbx_description
1 polymer ?
#
loop_
_entity_poly.entity_id
_entity_poly.type
_entity_poly.pdbx_seq_one_letter_code
_entity_poly.pdbx_strand_id
1 'polypeptide(L)'
;MCSFLNVGKKVTVWRVSWPVILLLTITACVSTSAAALCPQSSVDPSVTICTPKDGAIVPSPTHVVAGTNDSHTVKLLQIYLDGVKVYEIAASSLDTTVSMSAGKHRLTVQAKDSISQIFKQTIYVTATAGGLSNLKHIIFFVQENRSQDNYFGRMGKYRRDRGFNDSFDELPLNGSFPDKAGHLVSPYHFKTVCHENLTPSWNASHYDVHGGKMDRFMLSALASTIDPDGTRAMGYYDWTDLPYYYELAFQFGTSDRFFSSVLAPTIPNRMYLFAATSFGHIRPDKPPEGGWPQPTIFDKLDNAGVSWKYYYQDNSIYLAEWSTWQRDSGKVVKIANWYTDINNEDTLPKVIFIERATATGLDEHPLNNIQTGSANTKKILDALMNSISWDSSAFVLTFDEGGGLYDHVPPATVPKPDSIAPMLRSDDLAGDFNETGFRIPLIVVSPWSKPNFVSHRVRELTSILRLIEVRFNVPNLTDRDGMADDMTEFFDFSTPHWVTPPPLPDQPTTGTCDFNLEKAPGH
;
A
#
# COMPACT_ATOMS: atom_id res chain seq x y z
N MET A 1 48.19 14.42 59.54
CA MET A 1 48.35 14.36 61.00
C MET A 1 47.30 13.47 61.58
N CYS A 2 47.76 12.38 62.20
CA CYS A 2 47.20 11.53 63.26
C CYS A 2 45.80 10.96 62.99
N SER A 3 45.69 9.64 62.73
CA SER A 3 45.98 8.45 63.61
C SER A 3 45.07 8.34 64.82
N PHE A 4 44.27 7.27 64.93
CA PHE A 4 44.42 5.95 65.61
C PHE A 4 43.02 5.29 65.70
N LEU A 5 42.87 4.09 65.17
CA LEU A 5 42.74 2.76 65.82
C LEU A 5 41.92 2.67 67.11
N ASN A 6 40.85 1.82 67.18
CA ASN A 6 40.83 0.54 67.92
C ASN A 6 39.47 -0.20 67.76
N VAL A 7 39.52 -1.38 67.31
CA VAL A 7 39.31 -2.76 67.81
C VAL A 7 38.22 -2.93 68.89
N GLY A 8 37.22 -3.79 68.59
CA GLY A 8 36.42 -4.39 69.65
C GLY A 8 35.22 -5.26 69.21
N LYS A 9 35.48 -6.54 69.01
CA LYS A 9 34.72 -7.77 69.34
C LYS A 9 33.27 -7.99 68.85
N LYS A 10 33.16 -9.17 68.25
CA LYS A 10 31.99 -9.94 67.83
C LYS A 10 30.92 -10.13 68.92
N VAL A 11 29.64 -10.03 68.52
CA VAL A 11 28.55 -10.87 69.06
C VAL A 11 27.67 -11.29 67.88
N THR A 12 27.54 -12.59 67.68
CA THR A 12 26.72 -13.27 66.68
C THR A 12 25.30 -13.36 67.23
N VAL A 13 24.32 -12.73 66.53
CA VAL A 13 22.89 -13.00 66.79
C VAL A 13 22.26 -13.40 65.49
N TRP A 14 21.86 -14.63 65.36
CA TRP A 14 21.04 -15.17 64.30
C TRP A 14 19.65 -14.57 64.40
N ARG A 15 19.23 -13.78 63.40
CA ARG A 15 17.83 -13.48 63.11
C ARG A 15 17.47 -14.04 61.76
N VAL A 16 16.57 -14.99 61.79
CA VAL A 16 15.83 -15.50 60.64
C VAL A 16 14.93 -14.37 60.14
N SER A 17 15.25 -13.83 58.94
CA SER A 17 14.37 -12.87 58.23
C SER A 17 13.67 -13.61 57.12
N TRP A 18 12.36 -13.65 57.17
CA TRP A 18 11.52 -14.08 56.08
C TRP A 18 11.63 -13.07 54.91
N PRO A 19 11.70 -13.53 53.64
CA PRO A 19 11.66 -12.59 52.52
C PRO A 19 10.24 -12.08 52.35
N VAL A 20 10.04 -10.79 52.56
CA VAL A 20 8.87 -10.07 52.07
C VAL A 20 8.98 -10.03 50.55
N ILE A 21 8.16 -10.86 49.89
CA ILE A 21 7.96 -10.76 48.42
C ILE A 21 7.15 -9.50 48.16
N LEU A 22 7.83 -8.45 47.78
CA LEU A 22 7.23 -7.23 47.24
C LEU A 22 6.70 -7.57 45.84
N LEU A 23 5.40 -7.87 45.71
CA LEU A 23 4.72 -7.94 44.41
C LEU A 23 4.74 -6.54 43.78
N LEU A 24 5.71 -6.27 42.92
CA LEU A 24 5.62 -5.15 42.01
C LEU A 24 4.55 -5.51 40.94
N THR A 25 3.35 -5.01 41.13
CA THR A 25 2.36 -4.94 40.06
C THR A 25 2.88 -3.96 39.02
N ILE A 26 3.50 -4.49 37.96
CA ILE A 26 3.77 -3.73 36.75
C ILE A 26 2.41 -3.47 36.10
N THR A 27 1.84 -2.32 36.38
CA THR A 27 0.71 -1.79 35.62
C THR A 27 1.31 -1.47 34.23
N ALA A 28 1.12 -2.37 33.29
CA ALA A 28 1.37 -2.07 31.89
C ALA A 28 0.45 -0.90 31.51
N CYS A 29 1.01 0.31 31.47
CA CYS A 29 0.38 1.42 30.79
C CYS A 29 0.36 1.04 29.30
N VAL A 30 -0.74 0.42 28.86
CA VAL A 30 -1.09 0.37 27.45
C VAL A 30 -1.35 1.82 27.07
N SER A 31 -0.35 2.47 26.48
CA SER A 31 -0.54 3.73 25.78
C SER A 31 -1.39 3.44 24.54
N THR A 32 -2.70 3.35 24.73
CA THR A 32 -3.62 3.60 23.64
C THR A 32 -3.32 5.02 23.16
N SER A 33 -2.85 5.15 21.93
CA SER A 33 -2.87 6.43 21.23
C SER A 33 -4.29 6.97 21.41
N ALA A 34 -4.42 8.06 22.15
CA ALA A 34 -5.69 8.72 22.35
C ALA A 34 -6.09 9.31 20.97
N ALA A 35 -6.83 8.53 20.19
CA ALA A 35 -7.76 9.11 19.24
C ALA A 35 -8.56 10.13 20.06
N ALA A 36 -8.52 11.40 19.70
CA ALA A 36 -9.17 12.46 20.45
C ALA A 36 -10.61 12.03 20.68
N LEU A 37 -10.97 11.79 21.95
CA LEU A 37 -12.28 11.28 22.33
C LEU A 37 -13.31 12.24 21.76
N CYS A 38 -14.07 11.78 20.78
CA CYS A 38 -15.21 12.49 20.24
C CYS A 38 -16.28 12.49 21.34
N PRO A 39 -16.53 13.62 22.05
CA PRO A 39 -17.55 13.65 23.10
C PRO A 39 -18.91 13.48 22.45
N GLN A 40 -19.58 12.38 22.76
CA GLN A 40 -20.84 12.02 22.17
C GLN A 40 -22.00 12.78 22.83
N SER A 41 -23.04 13.04 22.06
CA SER A 41 -24.31 13.58 22.58
C SER A 41 -24.93 12.62 23.59
N SER A 42 -25.63 13.13 24.61
CA SER A 42 -26.44 12.33 25.54
C SER A 42 -27.77 11.88 24.93
N VAL A 43 -28.11 12.32 23.72
CA VAL A 43 -29.36 11.93 23.02
C VAL A 43 -29.17 10.55 22.41
N ASP A 44 -30.13 9.66 22.60
CA ASP A 44 -30.18 8.29 22.08
C ASP A 44 -31.42 8.14 21.14
N PRO A 45 -31.26 7.75 19.85
CA PRO A 45 -30.01 7.63 19.13
C PRO A 45 -29.50 8.97 18.59
N SER A 46 -28.17 9.09 18.44
CA SER A 46 -27.56 10.29 17.83
C SER A 46 -26.25 9.99 17.14
N VAL A 47 -25.89 10.85 16.17
CA VAL A 47 -24.55 10.98 15.60
C VAL A 47 -23.96 12.30 16.09
N THR A 48 -22.68 12.30 16.45
CA THR A 48 -21.92 13.51 16.76
C THR A 48 -20.72 13.62 15.82
N ILE A 49 -20.66 14.68 15.01
CA ILE A 49 -19.48 15.04 14.19
C ILE A 49 -18.60 15.93 15.07
N CYS A 50 -17.43 15.43 15.45
CA CYS A 50 -16.48 16.14 16.30
C CYS A 50 -15.55 17.04 15.48
N THR A 51 -15.17 16.59 14.32
CA THR A 51 -14.34 17.31 13.34
C THR A 51 -14.87 17.02 11.94
N PRO A 52 -14.98 18.05 11.08
CA PRO A 52 -14.89 19.49 11.39
C PRO A 52 -16.10 20.02 12.16
N LYS A 53 -16.02 21.26 12.65
CA LYS A 53 -17.18 21.96 13.23
C LYS A 53 -18.06 22.54 12.14
N ASP A 54 -19.35 22.74 12.46
CA ASP A 54 -20.27 23.42 11.56
C ASP A 54 -19.78 24.85 11.26
N GLY A 55 -19.84 25.26 10.00
CA GLY A 55 -19.34 26.54 9.51
C GLY A 55 -17.82 26.65 9.34
N ALA A 56 -17.05 25.59 9.61
CA ALA A 56 -15.60 25.63 9.53
C ALA A 56 -15.09 25.88 8.09
N ILE A 57 -14.00 26.65 7.99
CA ILE A 57 -13.15 26.69 6.79
C ILE A 57 -12.15 25.55 6.93
N VAL A 58 -12.07 24.67 5.95
CA VAL A 58 -11.31 23.43 6.02
C VAL A 58 -10.43 23.25 4.79
N PRO A 59 -9.26 22.58 4.91
CA PRO A 59 -8.51 22.15 3.74
C PRO A 59 -9.24 20.98 3.04
N SER A 60 -8.89 20.69 1.80
CA SER A 60 -9.25 19.44 1.15
C SER A 60 -7.96 18.64 0.88
N PRO A 61 -7.86 17.38 1.35
CA PRO A 61 -8.87 16.60 2.08
C PRO A 61 -9.11 17.11 3.51
N THR A 62 -10.33 16.89 3.99
CA THR A 62 -10.78 17.31 5.32
C THR A 62 -10.81 16.12 6.27
N HIS A 63 -10.20 16.22 7.43
CA HIS A 63 -10.27 15.22 8.49
C HIS A 63 -11.70 15.19 9.09
N VAL A 64 -12.33 14.03 9.14
CA VAL A 64 -13.67 13.81 9.67
C VAL A 64 -13.61 12.79 10.79
N VAL A 65 -14.00 13.23 12.00
CA VAL A 65 -14.15 12.38 13.18
C VAL A 65 -15.58 12.44 13.64
N ALA A 66 -16.23 11.30 13.75
CA ALA A 66 -17.60 11.19 14.24
C ALA A 66 -17.82 9.93 15.07
N GLY A 67 -18.83 9.97 15.93
CA GLY A 67 -19.25 8.83 16.72
C GLY A 67 -20.75 8.83 16.95
N THR A 68 -21.25 7.72 17.49
CA THR A 68 -22.68 7.51 17.74
C THR A 68 -22.93 7.27 19.22
N ASN A 69 -24.09 7.71 19.70
CA ASN A 69 -24.71 7.22 20.94
C ASN A 69 -26.00 6.51 20.53
N ASP A 70 -26.09 5.21 20.80
CA ASP A 70 -27.26 4.39 20.48
C ASP A 70 -27.32 3.19 21.43
N SER A 71 -28.48 2.96 22.01
CA SER A 71 -28.77 1.78 22.86
C SER A 71 -28.77 0.47 22.07
N HIS A 72 -28.89 0.54 20.74
CA HIS A 72 -28.74 -0.61 19.82
C HIS A 72 -27.37 -0.64 19.17
N THR A 73 -26.93 -1.82 18.76
CA THR A 73 -25.65 -1.97 18.06
C THR A 73 -25.69 -1.25 16.69
N VAL A 74 -24.82 -0.27 16.51
CA VAL A 74 -24.65 0.39 15.21
C VAL A 74 -23.97 -0.60 14.24
N LYS A 75 -24.53 -0.75 13.06
CA LYS A 75 -24.06 -1.65 12.01
C LYS A 75 -23.22 -0.93 10.97
N LEU A 76 -23.57 0.31 10.65
CA LEU A 76 -22.90 1.09 9.59
C LEU A 76 -22.85 2.55 10.00
N LEU A 77 -21.71 3.19 9.70
CA LEU A 77 -21.55 4.63 9.60
C LEU A 77 -21.20 5.00 8.15
N GLN A 78 -21.86 6.03 7.64
CA GLN A 78 -21.71 6.49 6.27
C GLN A 78 -21.49 8.00 6.24
N ILE A 79 -20.62 8.47 5.35
CA ILE A 79 -20.47 9.91 5.07
C ILE A 79 -21.07 10.21 3.70
N TYR A 80 -21.88 11.27 3.66
CA TYR A 80 -22.42 11.84 2.44
C TYR A 80 -21.87 13.26 2.28
N LEU A 81 -21.35 13.56 1.10
CA LEU A 81 -20.96 14.90 0.68
C LEU A 81 -21.94 15.36 -0.40
N ASP A 82 -22.64 16.47 -0.14
CA ASP A 82 -23.67 17.04 -1.03
C ASP A 82 -24.75 16.03 -1.48
N GLY A 83 -24.97 15.00 -0.66
CA GLY A 83 -25.96 13.95 -0.93
C GLY A 83 -25.39 12.70 -1.60
N VAL A 84 -24.13 12.70 -2.00
CA VAL A 84 -23.43 11.53 -2.55
C VAL A 84 -22.70 10.79 -1.43
N LYS A 85 -22.87 9.46 -1.32
CA LYS A 85 -22.12 8.64 -0.36
C LYS A 85 -20.65 8.58 -0.79
N VAL A 86 -19.74 8.98 0.12
CA VAL A 86 -18.28 9.03 -0.13
C VAL A 86 -17.47 8.13 0.80
N TYR A 87 -18.09 7.61 1.87
CA TYR A 87 -17.41 6.71 2.81
C TYR A 87 -18.42 5.84 3.56
N GLU A 88 -17.99 4.62 3.93
CA GLU A 88 -18.79 3.69 4.75
C GLU A 88 -17.87 2.81 5.60
N ILE A 89 -18.27 2.54 6.85
CA ILE A 89 -17.58 1.64 7.76
C ILE A 89 -18.59 0.91 8.66
N ALA A 90 -18.32 -0.37 8.94
CA ALA A 90 -19.08 -1.17 9.89
C ALA A 90 -18.56 -0.94 11.33
N ALA A 91 -18.82 0.24 11.89
CA ALA A 91 -18.38 0.65 13.23
C ALA A 91 -19.34 1.67 13.85
N SER A 92 -19.19 1.95 15.16
CA SER A 92 -19.93 2.98 15.89
C SER A 92 -19.20 4.34 15.93
N SER A 93 -17.98 4.40 15.40
CA SER A 93 -17.19 5.64 15.24
C SER A 93 -16.37 5.57 13.97
N LEU A 94 -16.01 6.73 13.43
CA LEU A 94 -15.11 6.86 12.28
C LEU A 94 -14.09 7.97 12.51
N ASP A 95 -12.92 7.75 11.94
CA ASP A 95 -11.83 8.69 11.84
C ASP A 95 -11.24 8.51 10.44
N THR A 96 -11.50 9.48 9.54
CA THR A 96 -11.15 9.36 8.14
C THR A 96 -10.92 10.73 7.51
N THR A 97 -10.51 10.77 6.24
CA THR A 97 -10.43 12.00 5.46
C THR A 97 -11.42 11.96 4.30
N VAL A 98 -12.00 13.13 3.99
CA VAL A 98 -12.92 13.30 2.87
C VAL A 98 -12.43 14.43 1.98
N SER A 99 -12.21 14.14 0.71
CA SER A 99 -11.86 15.16 -0.27
C SER A 99 -13.10 15.88 -0.80
N MET A 100 -12.96 17.18 -1.04
CA MET A 100 -14.04 18.01 -1.57
C MET A 100 -13.46 19.13 -2.44
N SER A 101 -14.22 19.57 -3.43
CA SER A 101 -13.83 20.73 -4.25
C SER A 101 -13.77 22.02 -3.41
N ALA A 102 -13.13 23.07 -3.92
CA ALA A 102 -13.21 24.35 -3.25
C ALA A 102 -14.67 24.88 -3.28
N GLY A 103 -15.14 25.41 -2.14
CA GLY A 103 -16.49 25.94 -2.01
C GLY A 103 -17.23 25.44 -0.77
N LYS A 104 -18.53 25.74 -0.70
CA LYS A 104 -19.39 25.30 0.39
C LYS A 104 -19.92 23.89 0.13
N HIS A 105 -19.83 23.04 1.13
CA HIS A 105 -20.28 21.65 1.09
C HIS A 105 -21.19 21.33 2.27
N ARG A 106 -22.14 20.39 2.02
CA ARG A 106 -22.97 19.78 3.04
C ARG A 106 -22.40 18.40 3.38
N LEU A 107 -21.84 18.25 4.56
CA LEU A 107 -21.30 17.00 5.07
C LEU A 107 -22.31 16.38 6.04
N THR A 108 -22.75 15.15 5.74
CA THR A 108 -23.69 14.41 6.58
C THR A 108 -23.05 13.10 7.00
N VAL A 109 -23.01 12.81 8.31
CA VAL A 109 -22.70 11.49 8.84
C VAL A 109 -24.01 10.81 9.24
N GLN A 110 -24.27 9.63 8.68
CA GLN A 110 -25.47 8.84 8.91
C GLN A 110 -25.09 7.49 9.52
N ALA A 111 -25.84 7.05 10.53
CA ALA A 111 -25.72 5.74 11.12
C ALA A 111 -26.95 4.88 10.80
N LYS A 112 -26.74 3.56 10.76
CA LYS A 112 -27.79 2.54 10.71
C LYS A 112 -27.51 1.51 11.80
N ASP A 113 -28.50 1.25 12.66
CA ASP A 113 -28.40 0.29 13.77
C ASP A 113 -28.88 -1.13 13.41
N SER A 114 -28.89 -2.02 14.41
CA SER A 114 -29.28 -3.43 14.26
C SER A 114 -30.79 -3.64 14.04
N ILE A 115 -31.63 -2.65 14.37
CA ILE A 115 -33.07 -2.66 14.11
C ILE A 115 -33.44 -1.87 12.85
N SER A 116 -32.45 -1.49 12.04
CA SER A 116 -32.58 -0.73 10.79
C SER A 116 -33.04 0.72 10.98
N GLN A 117 -32.94 1.29 12.16
CA GLN A 117 -33.16 2.71 12.39
C GLN A 117 -32.03 3.53 11.79
N ILE A 118 -32.36 4.66 11.16
CA ILE A 118 -31.41 5.58 10.53
C ILE A 118 -31.47 6.92 11.25
N PHE A 119 -30.30 7.40 11.70
CA PHE A 119 -30.14 8.70 12.34
C PHE A 119 -28.86 9.38 11.83
N LYS A 120 -28.81 10.71 11.86
CA LYS A 120 -27.72 11.46 11.20
C LYS A 120 -27.50 12.82 11.81
N GLN A 121 -26.28 13.36 11.61
CA GLN A 121 -25.96 14.76 11.79
C GLN A 121 -25.47 15.36 10.47
N THR A 122 -25.85 16.61 10.21
CA THR A 122 -25.40 17.37 9.04
C THR A 122 -24.75 18.66 9.52
N ILE A 123 -23.64 18.99 8.90
CA ILE A 123 -22.91 20.25 9.06
C ILE A 123 -22.62 20.86 7.69
N TYR A 124 -22.27 22.14 7.67
CA TYR A 124 -21.80 22.84 6.47
C TYR A 124 -20.35 23.26 6.69
N VAL A 125 -19.50 23.06 5.69
CA VAL A 125 -18.09 23.46 5.70
C VAL A 125 -17.78 24.25 4.42
N THR A 126 -16.71 25.06 4.47
CA THR A 126 -16.18 25.71 3.28
C THR A 126 -14.78 25.19 3.02
N ALA A 127 -14.61 24.39 1.99
CA ALA A 127 -13.31 23.92 1.55
C ALA A 127 -12.53 25.06 0.86
N THR A 128 -11.26 25.25 1.25
CA THR A 128 -10.38 26.24 0.63
C THR A 128 -9.81 25.70 -0.68
N ALA A 129 -9.50 26.61 -1.61
CA ALA A 129 -8.65 26.29 -2.75
C ALA A 129 -7.23 25.92 -2.22
N GLY A 130 -6.66 24.85 -2.75
CA GLY A 130 -5.41 24.23 -2.28
C GLY A 130 -5.63 22.73 -2.05
N GLY A 131 -4.66 22.04 -1.49
CA GLY A 131 -4.77 20.61 -1.26
C GLY A 131 -4.52 19.81 -2.53
N LEU A 132 -5.33 18.78 -2.81
CA LEU A 132 -5.14 17.90 -3.95
C LEU A 132 -5.04 18.62 -5.30
N SER A 133 -5.63 19.82 -5.43
CA SER A 133 -5.54 20.62 -6.66
C SER A 133 -4.11 21.07 -7.01
N ASN A 134 -3.18 21.04 -6.04
CA ASN A 134 -1.76 21.27 -6.30
C ASN A 134 -1.13 20.16 -7.13
N LEU A 135 -1.69 18.96 -7.12
CA LEU A 135 -1.27 17.85 -7.97
C LEU A 135 -1.96 17.99 -9.33
N LYS A 136 -1.30 18.60 -10.30
CA LYS A 136 -1.79 18.68 -11.67
C LYS A 136 -1.65 17.34 -12.38
N HIS A 137 -0.63 16.56 -12.02
CA HIS A 137 -0.25 15.30 -12.66
C HIS A 137 -0.16 14.17 -11.62
N ILE A 138 -0.86 13.08 -11.85
CA ILE A 138 -0.72 11.83 -11.09
C ILE A 138 -0.14 10.78 -12.02
N ILE A 139 1.04 10.29 -11.67
CA ILE A 139 1.79 9.28 -12.39
C ILE A 139 1.78 7.99 -11.57
N PHE A 140 1.43 6.87 -12.15
CA PHE A 140 1.57 5.58 -11.51
C PHE A 140 2.38 4.62 -12.39
N PHE A 141 3.36 4.01 -11.76
CA PHE A 141 4.27 3.06 -12.36
C PHE A 141 4.24 1.76 -11.54
N VAL A 142 3.88 0.65 -12.19
CA VAL A 142 3.67 -0.63 -11.53
C VAL A 142 4.59 -1.68 -12.12
N GLN A 143 5.52 -2.14 -11.28
CA GLN A 143 6.49 -3.20 -11.58
C GLN A 143 5.90 -4.59 -11.28
N GLU A 144 6.69 -5.66 -11.35
CA GLU A 144 6.23 -7.05 -11.31
C GLU A 144 6.72 -7.82 -10.08
N ASN A 145 5.77 -8.46 -9.39
CA ASN A 145 5.95 -9.67 -8.61
C ASN A 145 6.92 -9.56 -7.43
N ARG A 146 6.75 -8.57 -6.53
CA ARG A 146 7.55 -8.44 -5.31
C ARG A 146 6.67 -8.21 -4.08
N SER A 147 6.86 -9.04 -3.03
CA SER A 147 6.20 -8.81 -1.75
C SER A 147 6.87 -7.67 -0.98
N GLN A 148 6.12 -7.11 -0.02
CA GLN A 148 6.64 -6.09 0.90
C GLN A 148 7.85 -6.61 1.67
N ASP A 149 7.78 -7.83 2.21
CA ASP A 149 8.87 -8.41 2.99
C ASP A 149 10.11 -8.71 2.15
N ASN A 150 9.92 -9.10 0.88
CA ASN A 150 11.03 -9.34 -0.03
C ASN A 150 11.85 -8.07 -0.30
N TYR A 151 11.20 -6.90 -0.44
CA TYR A 151 11.90 -5.64 -0.78
C TYR A 151 12.11 -4.74 0.43
N PHE A 152 11.07 -4.49 1.23
CA PHE A 152 11.11 -3.55 2.35
C PHE A 152 11.01 -4.22 3.73
N GLY A 153 11.19 -5.54 3.79
CA GLY A 153 11.23 -6.27 5.06
C GLY A 153 12.28 -5.76 6.04
N ARG A 154 13.29 -5.01 5.58
CA ARG A 154 14.33 -4.40 6.42
C ARG A 154 14.19 -2.87 6.56
N MET A 155 13.11 -2.27 6.10
CA MET A 155 12.90 -0.83 6.16
C MET A 155 12.83 -0.31 7.60
N GLY A 156 12.24 -1.03 8.53
CA GLY A 156 12.20 -0.64 9.95
C GLY A 156 13.61 -0.50 10.54
N LYS A 157 14.52 -1.46 10.25
CA LYS A 157 15.92 -1.34 10.66
C LYS A 157 16.61 -0.15 9.98
N TYR A 158 16.40 0.04 8.67
CA TYR A 158 16.99 1.15 7.92
C TYR A 158 16.62 2.51 8.51
N ARG A 159 15.37 2.66 8.95
CA ARG A 159 14.83 3.87 9.59
C ARG A 159 15.40 4.05 11.01
N ARG A 160 15.45 2.98 11.81
CA ARG A 160 16.04 3.07 13.17
C ARG A 160 17.52 3.44 13.15
N ASP A 161 18.30 2.92 12.20
CA ASP A 161 19.71 3.27 12.03
C ASP A 161 19.90 4.77 11.68
N ARG A 162 18.84 5.46 11.25
CA ARG A 162 18.79 6.90 10.94
C ARG A 162 18.06 7.73 12.00
N GLY A 163 17.74 7.14 13.15
CA GLY A 163 17.16 7.83 14.30
C GLY A 163 15.62 7.90 14.31
N PHE A 164 14.94 7.18 13.42
CA PHE A 164 13.48 7.10 13.39
C PHE A 164 13.02 5.83 14.12
N ASN A 165 12.33 6.01 15.24
CA ASN A 165 11.79 4.92 16.07
C ASN A 165 10.28 4.73 15.84
N ASP A 166 9.87 4.80 14.58
CA ASP A 166 8.49 4.49 14.20
C ASP A 166 8.23 2.98 14.18
N SER A 167 6.95 2.64 14.11
CA SER A 167 6.43 1.28 14.19
C SER A 167 6.32 0.61 12.82
N PHE A 168 7.29 0.81 11.91
CA PHE A 168 7.27 0.11 10.62
C PHE A 168 7.22 -1.40 10.84
N ASP A 169 6.23 -2.05 10.24
CA ASP A 169 6.01 -3.49 10.35
C ASP A 169 6.99 -4.27 9.46
N GLU A 170 8.14 -4.58 10.05
CA GLU A 170 9.27 -5.21 9.35
C GLU A 170 9.23 -6.74 9.42
N LEU A 171 9.88 -7.39 8.47
CA LEU A 171 10.04 -8.84 8.38
C LEU A 171 10.63 -9.43 9.68
N PRO A 172 9.90 -10.34 10.37
CA PRO A 172 10.42 -11.03 11.56
C PRO A 172 11.43 -12.11 11.16
N LEU A 173 12.73 -11.85 11.43
CA LEU A 173 13.82 -12.77 11.05
C LEU A 173 13.93 -14.02 11.96
N ASN A 174 13.21 -14.06 13.07
CA ASN A 174 13.21 -15.18 14.03
C ASN A 174 12.11 -16.22 13.76
N GLY A 175 11.21 -15.96 12.81
CA GLY A 175 10.25 -16.95 12.31
C GLY A 175 10.95 -18.02 11.49
N SER A 176 10.52 -19.29 11.63
CA SER A 176 11.00 -20.37 10.78
C SER A 176 9.84 -21.29 10.40
N PHE A 177 9.86 -21.74 9.16
CA PHE A 177 8.77 -22.53 8.56
C PHE A 177 9.34 -23.75 7.86
N PRO A 178 8.58 -24.85 7.73
CA PRO A 178 9.04 -26.04 7.04
C PRO A 178 9.16 -25.81 5.53
N ASP A 179 10.27 -26.22 4.94
CA ASP A 179 10.45 -26.38 3.51
C ASP A 179 9.79 -27.68 3.01
N LYS A 180 9.93 -28.02 1.73
CA LYS A 180 9.38 -29.25 1.15
C LYS A 180 10.01 -30.53 1.69
N ALA A 181 11.23 -30.47 2.20
CA ALA A 181 11.93 -31.58 2.85
C ALA A 181 11.61 -31.68 4.35
N GLY A 182 10.93 -30.69 4.92
CA GLY A 182 10.57 -30.61 6.34
C GLY A 182 11.61 -29.93 7.22
N HIS A 183 12.66 -29.33 6.64
CA HIS A 183 13.62 -28.52 7.40
C HIS A 183 13.05 -27.15 7.71
N LEU A 184 13.42 -26.59 8.86
CA LEU A 184 12.97 -25.25 9.24
C LEU A 184 13.89 -24.19 8.64
N VAL A 185 13.31 -23.29 7.86
CA VAL A 185 13.99 -22.19 7.18
C VAL A 185 13.45 -20.85 7.68
N SER A 186 14.34 -19.95 8.06
CA SER A 186 14.00 -18.55 8.42
C SER A 186 14.25 -17.63 7.22
N PRO A 187 13.64 -16.42 7.19
CA PRO A 187 13.96 -15.42 6.18
C PRO A 187 15.47 -15.13 6.12
N TYR A 188 16.02 -15.03 4.92
CA TYR A 188 17.45 -14.81 4.71
C TYR A 188 17.70 -13.79 3.59
N HIS A 189 18.83 -13.09 3.71
CA HIS A 189 19.27 -12.13 2.69
C HIS A 189 19.80 -12.86 1.47
N PHE A 190 19.27 -12.58 0.29
CA PHE A 190 19.74 -13.13 -0.97
C PHE A 190 21.20 -12.73 -1.23
N LYS A 191 21.96 -13.64 -1.82
CA LYS A 191 23.33 -13.41 -2.29
C LYS A 191 23.40 -13.19 -3.80
N THR A 192 22.25 -13.08 -4.45
CA THR A 192 22.07 -12.90 -5.88
C THR A 192 21.01 -11.85 -6.12
N VAL A 193 21.12 -11.11 -7.21
CA VAL A 193 20.13 -10.06 -7.58
C VAL A 193 19.04 -10.58 -8.52
N CYS A 194 18.93 -11.88 -8.67
CA CYS A 194 17.86 -12.56 -9.40
C CYS A 194 17.57 -13.91 -8.76
N HIS A 195 16.39 -14.45 -8.97
CA HIS A 195 16.00 -15.79 -8.51
C HIS A 195 15.01 -16.41 -9.48
N GLU A 196 14.87 -17.74 -9.42
CA GLU A 196 13.87 -18.44 -10.22
C GLU A 196 12.45 -18.05 -9.81
N ASN A 197 11.53 -18.16 -10.77
CA ASN A 197 10.13 -17.82 -10.55
C ASN A 197 9.47 -18.69 -9.46
N LEU A 198 8.50 -18.09 -8.80
CA LEU A 198 7.58 -18.74 -7.88
C LEU A 198 6.17 -18.71 -8.48
N THR A 199 5.13 -18.99 -7.71
CA THR A 199 3.76 -18.97 -8.23
C THR A 199 2.81 -18.14 -7.38
N PRO A 200 2.29 -17.02 -7.90
CA PRO A 200 1.23 -16.23 -7.28
C PRO A 200 -0.17 -16.71 -7.69
N SER A 201 -0.32 -17.97 -8.15
CA SER A 201 -1.61 -18.49 -8.59
C SER A 201 -2.65 -18.46 -7.47
N TRP A 202 -3.93 -18.37 -7.81
CA TRP A 202 -5.04 -18.42 -6.85
C TRP A 202 -4.88 -19.51 -5.80
N ASN A 203 -4.65 -20.76 -6.24
CA ASN A 203 -4.51 -21.88 -5.33
C ASN A 203 -3.26 -21.78 -4.45
N ALA A 204 -2.12 -21.36 -4.99
CA ALA A 204 -0.90 -21.18 -4.22
C ALA A 204 -1.08 -20.09 -3.17
N SER A 205 -1.56 -18.91 -3.57
CA SER A 205 -1.76 -17.79 -2.65
C SER A 205 -2.74 -18.11 -1.51
N HIS A 206 -3.87 -18.78 -1.80
CA HIS A 206 -4.81 -19.23 -0.75
C HIS A 206 -4.21 -20.32 0.14
N TYR A 207 -3.36 -21.20 -0.43
CA TYR A 207 -2.64 -22.20 0.35
C TYR A 207 -1.62 -21.57 1.29
N ASP A 208 -0.92 -20.52 0.86
CA ASP A 208 0.12 -19.82 1.60
C ASP A 208 -0.44 -19.06 2.80
N VAL A 209 -1.62 -18.45 2.64
CA VAL A 209 -2.34 -17.75 3.73
C VAL A 209 -2.63 -18.68 4.91
N HIS A 210 -3.01 -19.93 4.67
CA HIS A 210 -3.26 -20.97 5.67
C HIS A 210 -4.04 -20.46 6.91
N GLY A 211 -5.16 -19.79 6.66
CA GLY A 211 -5.98 -19.21 7.74
C GLY A 211 -5.28 -18.11 8.54
N GLY A 212 -4.42 -17.35 7.88
CA GLY A 212 -3.67 -16.22 8.45
C GLY A 212 -2.33 -16.60 9.08
N LYS A 213 -1.88 -17.85 8.99
CA LYS A 213 -0.58 -18.30 9.54
C LYS A 213 0.60 -17.90 8.67
N MET A 214 0.40 -17.67 7.40
CA MET A 214 1.42 -17.23 6.43
C MET A 214 2.65 -18.16 6.40
N ASP A 215 2.46 -19.46 6.42
CA ASP A 215 3.52 -20.43 6.73
C ASP A 215 3.78 -21.47 5.62
N ARG A 216 3.25 -21.29 4.39
CA ARG A 216 3.32 -22.31 3.34
C ARG A 216 3.98 -21.87 2.03
N PHE A 217 4.56 -20.70 1.94
CA PHE A 217 5.17 -20.14 0.73
C PHE A 217 6.24 -21.03 0.10
N MET A 218 7.05 -21.71 0.91
CA MET A 218 8.01 -22.70 0.40
C MET A 218 7.33 -23.94 -0.15
N LEU A 219 6.22 -24.37 0.48
CA LEU A 219 5.49 -25.57 0.08
C LEU A 219 4.76 -25.40 -1.25
N SER A 220 4.28 -24.20 -1.55
CA SER A 220 3.62 -23.84 -2.81
C SER A 220 4.59 -23.51 -3.94
N ALA A 221 5.87 -23.23 -3.62
CA ALA A 221 6.88 -22.80 -4.59
C ALA A 221 6.96 -23.72 -5.81
N LEU A 222 7.14 -23.15 -7.00
CA LEU A 222 7.33 -23.91 -8.23
C LEU A 222 8.51 -24.89 -8.11
N ALA A 223 8.40 -26.02 -8.78
CA ALA A 223 9.49 -26.98 -8.85
C ALA A 223 10.74 -26.35 -9.47
N SER A 224 11.89 -26.60 -8.86
CA SER A 224 13.20 -26.15 -9.31
C SER A 224 14.20 -27.28 -9.14
N THR A 225 15.19 -27.34 -10.01
CA THR A 225 16.34 -28.23 -9.88
C THR A 225 17.48 -27.60 -9.06
N ILE A 226 17.45 -26.28 -8.93
CA ILE A 226 18.43 -25.49 -8.17
C ILE A 226 18.02 -25.41 -6.70
N ASP A 227 16.74 -25.10 -6.45
CA ASP A 227 16.12 -24.99 -5.13
C ASP A 227 14.89 -25.91 -5.04
N PRO A 228 15.09 -27.25 -4.93
CA PRO A 228 14.00 -28.21 -4.92
C PRO A 228 13.07 -28.04 -3.71
N ASP A 229 13.59 -27.50 -2.62
CA ASP A 229 12.88 -27.33 -1.35
C ASP A 229 12.06 -26.05 -1.27
N GLY A 230 12.20 -25.16 -2.27
CA GLY A 230 11.42 -23.94 -2.41
C GLY A 230 11.86 -22.81 -1.48
N THR A 231 13.06 -22.90 -0.93
CA THR A 231 13.58 -21.97 0.09
C THR A 231 13.68 -20.55 -0.40
N ARG A 232 13.83 -20.31 -1.73
CA ARG A 232 13.89 -18.98 -2.34
C ARG A 232 12.65 -18.12 -2.05
N ALA A 233 11.52 -18.75 -1.67
CA ALA A 233 10.35 -18.01 -1.24
C ALA A 233 10.60 -17.14 0.00
N MET A 234 11.57 -17.51 0.87
CA MET A 234 11.91 -16.80 2.11
C MET A 234 13.03 -15.77 1.95
N GLY A 235 13.56 -15.60 0.74
CA GLY A 235 14.65 -14.65 0.46
C GLY A 235 14.18 -13.20 0.46
N TYR A 236 15.00 -12.29 0.99
CA TYR A 236 14.75 -10.85 0.95
C TYR A 236 15.96 -10.07 0.45
N TYR A 237 15.72 -8.85 0.00
CA TYR A 237 16.71 -7.82 -0.34
C TYR A 237 16.70 -6.70 0.70
N ASP A 238 17.78 -5.93 0.76
CA ASP A 238 17.83 -4.76 1.63
C ASP A 238 18.45 -3.53 0.91
N TRP A 239 18.80 -2.51 1.68
CA TRP A 239 19.38 -1.26 1.16
C TRP A 239 20.77 -1.44 0.52
N THR A 240 21.44 -2.56 0.72
CA THR A 240 22.71 -2.86 0.05
C THR A 240 22.50 -3.32 -1.38
N ASP A 241 21.32 -3.88 -1.69
CA ASP A 241 20.90 -4.29 -3.03
C ASP A 241 20.17 -3.18 -3.77
N LEU A 242 19.26 -2.49 -3.06
CA LEU A 242 18.32 -1.50 -3.59
C LEU A 242 18.45 -0.14 -2.86
N PRO A 243 19.66 0.46 -2.80
CA PRO A 243 19.86 1.71 -2.05
C PRO A 243 18.96 2.84 -2.51
N TYR A 244 18.67 2.94 -3.83
CA TYR A 244 17.80 3.98 -4.36
C TYR A 244 16.36 3.85 -3.83
N TYR A 245 15.77 2.66 -3.86
CA TYR A 245 14.40 2.45 -3.38
C TYR A 245 14.28 2.68 -1.87
N TYR A 246 15.26 2.20 -1.09
CA TYR A 246 15.27 2.40 0.36
C TYR A 246 15.35 3.88 0.73
N GLU A 247 16.26 4.64 0.09
CA GLU A 247 16.38 6.08 0.37
C GLU A 247 15.15 6.84 -0.13
N LEU A 248 14.61 6.48 -1.31
CA LEU A 248 13.41 7.09 -1.85
C LEU A 248 12.21 6.90 -0.91
N ALA A 249 11.97 5.67 -0.44
CA ALA A 249 10.91 5.34 0.50
C ALA A 249 11.13 6.00 1.88
N PHE A 250 12.39 6.21 2.27
CA PHE A 250 12.74 6.87 3.52
C PHE A 250 12.50 8.38 3.46
N GLN A 251 12.94 9.05 2.39
CA GLN A 251 12.82 10.50 2.26
C GLN A 251 11.37 10.95 2.04
N PHE A 252 10.63 10.25 1.19
CA PHE A 252 9.25 10.57 0.82
C PHE A 252 8.24 9.77 1.65
N GLY A 253 7.21 9.20 1.02
CA GLY A 253 6.17 8.42 1.68
C GLY A 253 6.21 6.95 1.29
N THR A 254 6.04 6.06 2.26
CA THR A 254 5.89 4.60 2.07
C THR A 254 4.76 4.05 2.93
N SER A 255 4.46 2.77 2.78
CA SER A 255 3.46 2.08 3.60
C SER A 255 3.96 0.70 4.00
N ASP A 256 3.53 0.23 5.17
CA ASP A 256 3.67 -1.16 5.61
C ASP A 256 2.31 -1.90 5.60
N ARG A 257 1.28 -1.30 4.99
CA ARG A 257 -0.07 -1.85 4.84
C ARG A 257 -0.65 -1.59 3.44
N PHE A 258 0.21 -1.62 2.40
CA PHE A 258 -0.24 -1.56 1.02
C PHE A 258 -0.23 -2.97 0.42
N PHE A 259 -1.33 -3.36 -0.22
CA PHE A 259 -1.58 -4.72 -0.67
C PHE A 259 -1.82 -4.78 -2.18
N SER A 260 -1.61 -5.93 -2.79
CA SER A 260 -2.24 -6.26 -4.06
C SER A 260 -3.75 -6.42 -3.86
N SER A 261 -4.54 -6.35 -4.92
CA SER A 261 -6.00 -6.29 -4.77
C SER A 261 -6.66 -7.63 -4.49
N VAL A 262 -6.02 -8.73 -4.89
CA VAL A 262 -6.58 -10.08 -4.81
C VAL A 262 -5.47 -11.14 -4.71
N LEU A 263 -5.76 -12.27 -4.04
CA LEU A 263 -4.89 -13.45 -3.96
C LEU A 263 -4.87 -14.21 -5.31
N ALA A 264 -4.31 -13.58 -6.34
CA ALA A 264 -4.28 -14.07 -7.70
C ALA A 264 -3.05 -13.52 -8.45
N PRO A 265 -2.70 -14.05 -9.62
CA PRO A 265 -1.52 -13.60 -10.36
C PRO A 265 -1.68 -12.21 -10.98
N THR A 266 -0.66 -11.79 -11.72
CA THR A 266 -0.52 -10.50 -12.42
C THR A 266 -1.80 -10.01 -13.09
N ILE A 267 -2.41 -10.81 -13.98
CA ILE A 267 -3.53 -10.33 -14.81
C ILE A 267 -4.75 -9.90 -13.98
N PRO A 268 -5.30 -10.71 -13.05
CA PRO A 268 -6.37 -10.25 -12.17
C PRO A 268 -6.02 -8.98 -11.37
N ASN A 269 -4.80 -8.87 -10.81
CA ASN A 269 -4.38 -7.68 -10.07
C ASN A 269 -4.29 -6.44 -10.97
N ARG A 270 -3.82 -6.57 -12.21
CA ARG A 270 -3.81 -5.49 -13.19
C ARG A 270 -5.21 -5.14 -13.69
N MET A 271 -6.16 -6.09 -13.71
CA MET A 271 -7.57 -5.79 -13.93
C MET A 271 -8.12 -4.87 -12.82
N TYR A 272 -7.81 -5.18 -11.54
CA TYR A 272 -8.17 -4.27 -10.44
C TYR A 272 -7.53 -2.90 -10.58
N LEU A 273 -6.26 -2.82 -10.99
CA LEU A 273 -5.56 -1.56 -11.22
C LEU A 273 -6.22 -0.70 -12.31
N PHE A 274 -6.87 -1.29 -13.31
CA PHE A 274 -7.48 -0.56 -14.42
C PHE A 274 -8.99 -0.43 -14.31
N ALA A 275 -9.66 -1.42 -13.73
CA ALA A 275 -11.11 -1.52 -13.73
C ALA A 275 -11.73 -1.72 -12.32
N ALA A 276 -10.91 -1.73 -11.27
CA ALA A 276 -11.29 -1.95 -9.87
C ALA A 276 -11.98 -3.31 -9.60
N THR A 277 -11.95 -4.23 -10.55
CA THR A 277 -12.47 -5.60 -10.46
C THR A 277 -11.78 -6.48 -11.49
N SER A 278 -11.71 -7.79 -11.22
CA SER A 278 -11.24 -8.76 -12.21
C SER A 278 -12.38 -9.43 -13.00
N PHE A 279 -13.63 -8.99 -12.83
CA PHE A 279 -14.81 -9.57 -13.49
C PHE A 279 -14.93 -11.10 -13.28
N GLY A 280 -14.53 -11.57 -12.10
CA GLY A 280 -14.50 -13.01 -11.77
C GLY A 280 -13.21 -13.73 -12.17
N HIS A 281 -12.31 -13.13 -12.95
CA HIS A 281 -11.07 -13.77 -13.35
C HIS A 281 -10.11 -13.94 -12.16
N ILE A 282 -9.56 -15.14 -12.03
CA ILE A 282 -8.59 -15.54 -10.99
C ILE A 282 -7.30 -16.11 -11.60
N ARG A 283 -7.19 -16.07 -12.93
CA ARG A 283 -6.09 -16.61 -13.73
C ARG A 283 -5.65 -15.62 -14.82
N PRO A 284 -4.50 -15.83 -15.45
CA PRO A 284 -4.09 -15.04 -16.61
C PRO A 284 -4.88 -15.44 -17.86
N ASP A 285 -6.20 -15.30 -17.80
CA ASP A 285 -7.07 -15.58 -18.93
C ASP A 285 -6.78 -14.60 -20.07
N LYS A 286 -6.96 -15.07 -21.31
CA LYS A 286 -6.79 -14.23 -22.50
C LYS A 286 -8.07 -13.43 -22.76
N PRO A 287 -7.93 -12.18 -23.22
CA PRO A 287 -9.08 -11.38 -23.61
C PRO A 287 -9.80 -12.02 -24.83
N PRO A 288 -11.09 -11.72 -25.01
CA PRO A 288 -11.79 -12.02 -26.25
C PRO A 288 -11.21 -11.24 -27.43
N GLU A 289 -11.61 -11.60 -28.67
CA GLU A 289 -11.27 -10.80 -29.85
C GLU A 289 -11.78 -9.35 -29.66
N GLY A 290 -10.89 -8.38 -29.89
CA GLY A 290 -11.16 -6.96 -29.64
C GLY A 290 -10.85 -6.47 -28.23
N GLY A 291 -10.33 -7.35 -27.36
CA GLY A 291 -9.94 -7.03 -25.99
C GLY A 291 -11.11 -7.09 -24.98
N TRP A 292 -10.79 -6.91 -23.71
CA TRP A 292 -11.78 -6.81 -22.62
C TRP A 292 -12.70 -5.59 -22.87
N PRO A 293 -14.04 -5.76 -22.98
CA PRO A 293 -14.95 -4.67 -23.34
C PRO A 293 -15.40 -3.80 -22.15
N GLN A 294 -15.03 -4.18 -20.93
CA GLN A 294 -15.46 -3.50 -19.72
C GLN A 294 -14.76 -2.14 -19.58
N PRO A 295 -15.38 -1.17 -18.91
CA PRO A 295 -14.81 0.16 -18.72
C PRO A 295 -13.59 0.12 -17.80
N THR A 296 -12.59 0.92 -18.14
CA THR A 296 -11.40 1.17 -17.34
C THR A 296 -11.41 2.57 -16.74
N ILE A 297 -10.44 2.88 -15.89
CA ILE A 297 -10.21 4.25 -15.41
C ILE A 297 -9.98 5.21 -16.58
N PHE A 298 -9.33 4.76 -17.65
CA PHE A 298 -9.09 5.59 -18.84
C PHE A 298 -10.40 5.99 -19.55
N ASP A 299 -11.39 5.09 -19.59
CA ASP A 299 -12.72 5.41 -20.09
C ASP A 299 -13.43 6.43 -19.21
N LYS A 300 -13.30 6.33 -17.90
CA LYS A 300 -13.85 7.30 -16.95
C LYS A 300 -13.21 8.66 -17.11
N LEU A 301 -11.88 8.70 -17.31
CA LEU A 301 -11.14 9.94 -17.56
C LEU A 301 -11.59 10.62 -18.84
N ASP A 302 -11.77 9.88 -19.93
CA ASP A 302 -12.28 10.41 -21.20
C ASP A 302 -13.66 11.01 -21.04
N ASN A 303 -14.58 10.30 -20.38
CA ASN A 303 -15.93 10.77 -20.11
C ASN A 303 -15.97 12.05 -19.25
N ALA A 304 -14.96 12.23 -18.39
CA ALA A 304 -14.80 13.40 -17.53
C ALA A 304 -13.99 14.54 -18.18
N GLY A 305 -13.47 14.36 -19.39
CA GLY A 305 -12.61 15.33 -20.06
C GLY A 305 -11.24 15.51 -19.37
N VAL A 306 -10.77 14.48 -18.68
CA VAL A 306 -9.47 14.45 -18.01
C VAL A 306 -8.43 13.84 -18.93
N SER A 307 -7.40 14.59 -19.27
CA SER A 307 -6.35 14.11 -20.17
C SER A 307 -5.52 12.99 -19.53
N TRP A 308 -5.18 11.98 -20.33
CA TRP A 308 -4.31 10.88 -19.91
C TRP A 308 -3.38 10.42 -21.03
N LYS A 309 -2.26 9.80 -20.66
CA LYS A 309 -1.34 9.07 -21.55
C LYS A 309 -0.84 7.80 -20.88
N TYR A 310 -0.54 6.83 -21.72
CA TYR A 310 0.07 5.57 -21.34
C TYR A 310 1.45 5.47 -22.04
N TYR A 311 2.52 5.44 -21.24
CA TYR A 311 3.88 5.35 -21.76
C TYR A 311 4.36 3.92 -21.68
N TYR A 312 4.69 3.32 -22.83
CA TYR A 312 5.25 1.97 -22.87
C TYR A 312 6.75 1.98 -23.16
N GLN A 313 7.47 1.05 -22.56
CA GLN A 313 8.92 0.93 -22.65
C GLN A 313 9.33 -0.10 -23.70
N ASP A 314 8.54 -1.15 -23.87
CA ASP A 314 8.70 -2.21 -24.87
C ASP A 314 7.34 -2.69 -25.38
N ASN A 315 7.29 -3.79 -26.11
CA ASN A 315 6.04 -4.27 -26.71
C ASN A 315 5.11 -5.04 -25.73
N SER A 316 5.45 -5.12 -24.46
CA SER A 316 4.62 -5.76 -23.41
C SER A 316 3.59 -4.77 -22.89
N ILE A 317 2.57 -4.45 -23.68
CA ILE A 317 1.58 -3.41 -23.37
C ILE A 317 0.31 -4.06 -22.84
N TYR A 318 0.06 -4.02 -21.53
CA TYR A 318 -1.13 -4.64 -20.93
C TYR A 318 -2.44 -3.97 -21.39
N LEU A 319 -2.45 -2.65 -21.59
CA LEU A 319 -3.64 -1.97 -22.10
C LEU A 319 -4.09 -2.50 -23.48
N ALA A 320 -3.19 -3.15 -24.25
CA ALA A 320 -3.55 -3.77 -25.53
C ALA A 320 -4.54 -4.95 -25.39
N GLU A 321 -4.68 -5.49 -24.18
CA GLU A 321 -5.67 -6.51 -23.86
C GLU A 321 -7.09 -5.93 -23.67
N TRP A 322 -7.26 -4.61 -23.72
CA TRP A 322 -8.52 -3.92 -23.49
C TRP A 322 -9.05 -3.23 -24.75
N SER A 323 -10.37 -3.17 -24.90
CA SER A 323 -11.01 -2.44 -26.00
C SER A 323 -10.70 -0.93 -25.99
N THR A 324 -10.32 -0.39 -24.83
CA THR A 324 -9.79 0.97 -24.65
C THR A 324 -8.59 1.24 -25.56
N TRP A 325 -7.69 0.28 -25.74
CA TRP A 325 -6.56 0.39 -26.67
C TRP A 325 -7.00 0.67 -28.10
N GLN A 326 -8.00 -0.06 -28.59
CA GLN A 326 -8.49 0.06 -29.95
C GLN A 326 -8.98 1.49 -30.25
N ARG A 327 -9.63 2.08 -29.27
CA ARG A 327 -10.26 3.39 -29.34
C ARG A 327 -9.27 4.53 -29.15
N ASP A 328 -8.30 4.36 -28.26
CA ASP A 328 -7.42 5.41 -27.73
C ASP A 328 -5.93 5.17 -27.98
N SER A 329 -5.59 4.38 -28.99
CA SER A 329 -4.18 4.03 -29.31
C SER A 329 -3.27 5.26 -29.53
N GLY A 330 -3.84 6.41 -29.91
CA GLY A 330 -3.08 7.67 -30.04
C GLY A 330 -2.58 8.25 -28.71
N LYS A 331 -3.13 7.81 -27.56
CA LYS A 331 -2.68 8.19 -26.21
C LYS A 331 -1.63 7.23 -25.65
N VAL A 332 -1.36 6.12 -26.35
CA VAL A 332 -0.38 5.10 -25.96
C VAL A 332 0.90 5.32 -26.75
N VAL A 333 1.92 5.80 -26.07
CA VAL A 333 3.14 6.34 -26.71
C VAL A 333 4.40 5.73 -26.10
N LYS A 334 5.51 5.77 -26.82
CA LYS A 334 6.80 5.26 -26.33
C LYS A 334 7.31 6.10 -25.17
N ILE A 335 7.99 5.46 -24.21
CA ILE A 335 8.62 6.11 -23.05
C ILE A 335 9.57 7.25 -23.45
N ALA A 336 10.09 7.26 -24.68
CA ALA A 336 10.92 8.36 -25.18
C ALA A 336 10.17 9.72 -25.14
N ASN A 337 8.85 9.72 -25.33
CA ASN A 337 8.02 10.93 -25.24
C ASN A 337 7.91 11.47 -23.81
N TRP A 338 8.04 10.61 -22.79
CA TRP A 338 8.05 11.01 -21.38
C TRP A 338 9.06 12.12 -21.11
N TYR A 339 10.30 11.93 -21.58
CA TYR A 339 11.39 12.88 -21.35
C TYR A 339 11.21 14.24 -22.03
N THR A 340 10.30 14.32 -23.00
CA THR A 340 9.90 15.57 -23.65
C THR A 340 8.68 16.17 -22.94
N ASP A 341 7.67 15.34 -22.68
CA ASP A 341 6.39 15.80 -22.14
C ASP A 341 6.51 16.39 -20.73
N ILE A 342 7.36 15.82 -19.86
CA ILE A 342 7.59 16.34 -18.49
C ILE A 342 8.21 17.75 -18.47
N ASN A 343 8.75 18.21 -19.59
CA ASN A 343 9.31 19.57 -19.75
C ASN A 343 8.34 20.51 -20.49
N ASN A 344 7.06 20.14 -20.59
CA ASN A 344 6.03 20.96 -21.19
C ASN A 344 4.69 20.71 -20.49
N GLU A 345 4.30 21.59 -19.58
CA GLU A 345 3.05 21.47 -18.78
C GLU A 345 1.79 21.41 -19.67
N ASP A 346 1.80 21.99 -20.87
CA ASP A 346 0.66 21.96 -21.79
C ASP A 346 0.45 20.58 -22.44
N THR A 347 1.52 19.78 -22.57
CA THR A 347 1.48 18.46 -23.21
C THR A 347 1.50 17.29 -22.23
N LEU A 348 1.96 17.50 -21.00
CA LEU A 348 1.93 16.48 -19.96
C LEU A 348 0.49 16.29 -19.49
N PRO A 349 -0.10 15.09 -19.60
CA PRO A 349 -1.49 14.86 -19.22
C PRO A 349 -1.68 14.85 -17.70
N LYS A 350 -2.94 14.94 -17.27
CA LYS A 350 -3.30 14.93 -15.84
C LYS A 350 -3.08 13.57 -15.18
N VAL A 351 -3.35 12.47 -15.92
CA VAL A 351 -3.15 11.11 -15.43
C VAL A 351 -2.20 10.37 -16.36
N ILE A 352 -1.22 9.72 -15.77
CA ILE A 352 -0.14 9.06 -16.52
C ILE A 352 0.05 7.65 -15.97
N PHE A 353 0.00 6.67 -16.84
CA PHE A 353 0.49 5.33 -16.55
C PHE A 353 1.80 5.08 -17.28
N ILE A 354 2.78 4.53 -16.55
CA ILE A 354 4.04 4.05 -17.14
C ILE A 354 4.02 2.52 -17.04
N GLU A 355 4.06 1.88 -18.20
CA GLU A 355 4.07 0.42 -18.28
C GLU A 355 5.45 -0.13 -17.94
N ARG A 356 5.45 -1.28 -17.29
CA ARG A 356 6.64 -2.07 -17.05
C ARG A 356 7.33 -2.48 -18.38
N ALA A 357 8.57 -2.90 -18.30
CA ALA A 357 9.37 -3.29 -19.43
C ALA A 357 9.69 -4.79 -19.43
N THR A 358 8.67 -5.64 -19.55
CA THR A 358 8.77 -7.10 -19.41
C THR A 358 9.63 -7.74 -20.49
N ALA A 359 9.46 -7.34 -21.75
CA ALA A 359 10.22 -7.94 -22.86
C ALA A 359 11.73 -7.63 -22.78
N THR A 360 12.12 -6.58 -22.06
CA THR A 360 13.52 -6.19 -21.87
C THR A 360 14.07 -6.54 -20.49
N GLY A 361 13.25 -7.16 -19.62
CA GLY A 361 13.66 -7.61 -18.30
C GLY A 361 13.94 -6.48 -17.29
N LEU A 362 13.29 -5.32 -17.48
CA LEU A 362 13.42 -4.16 -16.58
C LEU A 362 12.23 -4.00 -15.64
N ASP A 363 11.34 -4.98 -15.58
CA ASP A 363 10.11 -5.03 -14.79
C ASP A 363 10.31 -5.57 -13.37
N GLU A 364 11.52 -6.05 -13.05
CA GLU A 364 11.90 -6.65 -11.77
C GLU A 364 11.22 -8.01 -11.48
N HIS A 365 10.45 -8.56 -12.42
CA HIS A 365 9.87 -9.92 -12.31
C HIS A 365 10.97 -10.95 -11.96
N PRO A 366 10.70 -11.96 -11.12
CA PRO A 366 11.62 -13.08 -10.91
C PRO A 366 12.18 -13.63 -12.22
N LEU A 367 13.46 -13.98 -12.24
CA LEU A 367 14.41 -14.21 -13.32
C LEU A 367 15.17 -12.94 -13.74
N ASN A 368 14.58 -11.76 -13.63
CA ASN A 368 15.23 -10.52 -14.01
C ASN A 368 16.09 -9.94 -12.87
N ASN A 369 17.09 -9.17 -13.25
CA ASN A 369 17.96 -8.51 -12.29
C ASN A 369 17.25 -7.28 -11.69
N ILE A 370 16.98 -7.31 -10.38
CA ILE A 370 16.28 -6.24 -9.66
C ILE A 370 17.03 -4.91 -9.72
N GLN A 371 18.34 -4.93 -9.76
CA GLN A 371 19.15 -3.71 -9.79
C GLN A 371 19.01 -2.98 -11.13
N THR A 372 18.90 -3.71 -12.25
CA THR A 372 18.69 -3.09 -13.57
C THR A 372 17.28 -2.51 -13.69
N GLY A 373 16.26 -3.17 -13.13
CA GLY A 373 14.90 -2.64 -13.06
C GLY A 373 14.82 -1.38 -12.22
N SER A 374 15.40 -1.41 -11.01
CA SER A 374 15.45 -0.24 -10.11
C SER A 374 16.24 0.93 -10.74
N ALA A 375 17.36 0.65 -11.45
CA ALA A 375 18.10 1.70 -12.17
C ALA A 375 17.27 2.31 -13.31
N ASN A 376 16.45 1.51 -13.98
CA ASN A 376 15.52 2.02 -14.99
C ASN A 376 14.44 2.91 -14.36
N THR A 377 13.86 2.50 -13.23
CA THR A 377 12.92 3.31 -12.45
C THR A 377 13.56 4.63 -12.01
N LYS A 378 14.81 4.58 -11.51
CA LYS A 378 15.58 5.78 -11.17
C LYS A 378 15.68 6.75 -12.33
N LYS A 379 16.02 6.27 -13.51
CA LYS A 379 16.13 7.11 -14.72
C LYS A 379 14.82 7.83 -15.06
N ILE A 380 13.69 7.14 -14.92
CA ILE A 380 12.36 7.69 -15.23
C ILE A 380 11.96 8.75 -14.18
N LEU A 381 12.14 8.44 -12.91
CA LEU A 381 11.73 9.30 -11.81
C LEU A 381 12.66 10.50 -11.62
N ASP A 382 13.98 10.31 -11.75
CA ASP A 382 14.95 11.42 -11.70
C ASP A 382 14.69 12.44 -12.81
N ALA A 383 14.27 11.99 -14.00
CA ALA A 383 13.90 12.89 -15.09
C ALA A 383 12.71 13.78 -14.68
N LEU A 384 11.68 13.22 -14.02
CA LEU A 384 10.55 14.00 -13.49
C LEU A 384 11.01 14.99 -12.40
N MET A 385 11.79 14.52 -11.43
CA MET A 385 12.27 15.35 -10.33
C MET A 385 13.12 16.54 -10.79
N ASN A 386 13.75 16.43 -11.96
CA ASN A 386 14.55 17.49 -12.58
C ASN A 386 13.80 18.26 -13.69
N SER A 387 12.49 18.06 -13.82
CA SER A 387 11.67 18.70 -14.86
C SER A 387 10.87 19.89 -14.33
N ILE A 388 10.30 20.71 -15.23
CA ILE A 388 9.39 21.79 -14.84
C ILE A 388 8.06 21.29 -14.28
N SER A 389 7.67 20.04 -14.55
CA SER A 389 6.43 19.45 -14.05
C SER A 389 6.55 18.88 -12.64
N TRP A 390 7.75 18.91 -12.04
CA TRP A 390 7.98 18.37 -10.70
C TRP A 390 7.07 19.01 -9.66
N ASP A 391 6.98 20.33 -9.62
CA ASP A 391 6.29 21.12 -8.57
C ASP A 391 4.80 20.76 -8.41
N SER A 392 4.21 20.12 -9.42
CA SER A 392 2.77 19.80 -9.46
C SER A 392 2.48 18.32 -9.70
N SER A 393 3.47 17.46 -9.52
CA SER A 393 3.35 16.00 -9.79
C SER A 393 3.32 15.16 -8.52
N ALA A 394 2.60 14.03 -8.59
CA ALA A 394 2.75 12.91 -7.67
C ALA A 394 3.06 11.65 -8.47
N PHE A 395 4.13 10.96 -8.07
CA PHE A 395 4.56 9.69 -8.66
C PHE A 395 4.33 8.55 -7.67
N VAL A 396 3.54 7.56 -8.05
CA VAL A 396 3.24 6.37 -7.25
C VAL A 396 3.95 5.18 -7.88
N LEU A 397 4.92 4.63 -7.17
CA LEU A 397 5.64 3.41 -7.55
C LEU A 397 5.15 2.27 -6.67
N THR A 398 4.74 1.18 -7.31
CA THR A 398 4.32 -0.05 -6.63
C THR A 398 4.54 -1.27 -7.53
N PHE A 399 4.07 -2.43 -7.05
CA PHE A 399 4.11 -3.71 -7.74
C PHE A 399 2.68 -4.24 -7.92
N ASP A 400 2.48 -5.18 -8.82
CA ASP A 400 1.14 -5.72 -9.10
C ASP A 400 0.72 -6.81 -8.09
N GLU A 401 1.67 -7.69 -7.68
CA GLU A 401 1.41 -8.74 -6.69
C GLU A 401 2.74 -9.27 -6.09
N GLY A 402 2.66 -10.20 -5.14
CA GLY A 402 3.81 -10.65 -4.32
C GLY A 402 4.73 -11.69 -4.95
N GLY A 403 4.44 -12.20 -6.16
CA GLY A 403 5.31 -13.16 -6.86
C GLY A 403 5.41 -14.55 -6.24
N GLY A 404 4.63 -14.90 -5.23
CA GLY A 404 4.81 -16.12 -4.43
C GLY A 404 5.94 -16.01 -3.41
N LEU A 405 6.48 -14.80 -3.21
CA LEU A 405 7.46 -14.48 -2.18
C LEU A 405 6.77 -14.25 -0.83
N TYR A 406 7.45 -14.64 0.24
CA TYR A 406 6.94 -14.57 1.61
C TYR A 406 6.53 -13.14 1.98
N ASP A 407 5.39 -13.04 2.64
CA ASP A 407 4.97 -11.89 3.42
C ASP A 407 4.36 -12.37 4.74
N HIS A 408 4.74 -11.76 5.86
CA HIS A 408 4.28 -12.24 7.17
C HIS A 408 2.90 -11.71 7.57
N VAL A 409 2.37 -10.70 6.86
CA VAL A 409 1.08 -10.09 7.17
C VAL A 409 -0.03 -10.73 6.35
N PRO A 410 -1.08 -11.26 6.98
CA PRO A 410 -2.20 -11.83 6.25
C PRO A 410 -2.99 -10.77 5.48
N PRO A 411 -3.70 -11.18 4.42
CA PRO A 411 -4.62 -10.32 3.68
C PRO A 411 -5.63 -9.61 4.58
N ALA A 412 -5.99 -8.40 4.20
CA ALA A 412 -6.97 -7.61 4.93
C ALA A 412 -8.38 -7.76 4.32
N THR A 413 -9.40 -7.70 5.16
CA THR A 413 -10.80 -7.67 4.70
C THR A 413 -11.11 -6.33 4.05
N VAL A 414 -11.73 -6.37 2.87
CA VAL A 414 -12.11 -5.20 2.06
C VAL A 414 -13.47 -5.44 1.40
N PRO A 415 -14.15 -4.40 0.92
CA PRO A 415 -15.40 -4.55 0.18
C PRO A 415 -15.21 -5.38 -1.11
N LYS A 416 -16.23 -6.15 -1.49
CA LYS A 416 -16.25 -6.76 -2.82
C LYS A 416 -16.37 -5.66 -3.89
N PRO A 417 -15.75 -5.84 -5.07
CA PRO A 417 -15.86 -4.86 -6.15
C PRO A 417 -17.28 -4.79 -6.73
N ASP A 418 -17.92 -5.96 -6.83
CA ASP A 418 -19.22 -6.17 -7.48
C ASP A 418 -19.86 -7.48 -6.97
N SER A 419 -20.91 -7.93 -7.63
CA SER A 419 -21.62 -9.19 -7.32
C SER A 419 -21.09 -10.40 -8.09
N ILE A 420 -20.03 -10.25 -8.89
CA ILE A 420 -19.48 -11.32 -9.73
C ILE A 420 -18.61 -12.22 -8.83
N ALA A 421 -18.95 -13.50 -8.78
CA ALA A 421 -18.17 -14.48 -8.02
C ALA A 421 -16.90 -14.90 -8.76
N PRO A 422 -15.85 -15.36 -8.04
CA PRO A 422 -14.68 -15.96 -8.69
C PRO A 422 -15.04 -17.13 -9.60
N MET A 423 -14.43 -17.17 -10.79
CA MET A 423 -14.62 -18.25 -11.77
C MET A 423 -13.81 -19.49 -11.36
N LEU A 424 -14.24 -20.15 -10.28
CA LEU A 424 -13.59 -21.32 -9.72
C LEU A 424 -13.84 -22.57 -10.58
N ARG A 425 -12.81 -23.41 -10.72
CA ARG A 425 -12.88 -24.77 -11.22
C ARG A 425 -13.05 -25.74 -10.04
N SER A 426 -13.34 -26.99 -10.33
CA SER A 426 -13.56 -28.02 -9.30
C SER A 426 -12.34 -28.32 -8.41
N ASP A 427 -11.15 -28.00 -8.89
CA ASP A 427 -9.85 -28.19 -8.21
C ASP A 427 -9.31 -26.89 -7.57
N ASP A 428 -10.05 -25.78 -7.66
CA ASP A 428 -9.64 -24.54 -7.02
C ASP A 428 -10.01 -24.52 -5.54
N LEU A 429 -9.14 -23.89 -4.76
CA LEU A 429 -9.43 -23.58 -3.38
C LEU A 429 -10.56 -22.54 -3.31
N ALA A 430 -11.43 -22.70 -2.32
CA ALA A 430 -12.49 -21.75 -2.07
C ALA A 430 -11.90 -20.39 -1.66
N GLY A 431 -12.49 -19.32 -2.16
CA GLY A 431 -12.12 -17.93 -1.87
C GLY A 431 -13.14 -16.98 -2.46
N ASP A 432 -13.00 -15.70 -2.19
CA ASP A 432 -13.89 -14.64 -2.67
C ASP A 432 -13.09 -13.33 -2.84
N PHE A 433 -13.71 -12.31 -3.40
CA PHE A 433 -13.10 -11.00 -3.61
C PHE A 433 -13.32 -10.01 -2.44
N ASN A 434 -13.49 -10.50 -1.22
CA ASN A 434 -13.70 -9.71 -0.01
C ASN A 434 -12.44 -9.54 0.85
N GLU A 435 -11.29 -9.92 0.32
CA GLU A 435 -9.97 -9.71 0.94
C GLU A 435 -8.95 -9.22 -0.10
N THR A 436 -7.87 -8.62 0.38
CA THR A 436 -6.75 -8.19 -0.45
C THR A 436 -5.89 -9.38 -0.87
N GLY A 437 -4.89 -9.17 -1.74
CA GLY A 437 -3.75 -10.07 -1.87
C GLY A 437 -2.72 -9.83 -0.77
N PHE A 438 -1.46 -10.23 -1.02
CA PHE A 438 -0.34 -9.97 -0.11
C PHE A 438 0.11 -8.52 -0.18
N ARG A 439 0.85 -8.07 0.86
CA ARG A 439 1.46 -6.74 0.82
C ARG A 439 2.50 -6.64 -0.30
N ILE A 440 2.52 -5.49 -0.91
CA ILE A 440 3.46 -5.09 -1.96
C ILE A 440 4.11 -3.75 -1.62
N PRO A 441 5.33 -3.46 -2.10
CA PRO A 441 5.99 -2.19 -1.86
C PRO A 441 5.22 -1.01 -2.42
N LEU A 442 5.20 0.09 -1.68
CA LEU A 442 4.65 1.37 -2.13
C LEU A 442 5.64 2.50 -1.85
N ILE A 443 5.85 3.38 -2.83
CA ILE A 443 6.54 4.66 -2.67
C ILE A 443 5.72 5.76 -3.31
N VAL A 444 5.47 6.85 -2.57
CA VAL A 444 4.72 8.02 -3.04
C VAL A 444 5.63 9.24 -3.03
N VAL A 445 6.03 9.68 -4.22
CA VAL A 445 7.03 10.72 -4.43
C VAL A 445 6.37 11.97 -5.00
N SER A 446 6.51 13.09 -4.30
CA SER A 446 5.94 14.39 -4.69
C SER A 446 6.65 15.51 -3.96
N PRO A 447 6.70 16.72 -4.49
CA PRO A 447 7.10 17.91 -3.70
C PRO A 447 6.24 18.09 -2.45
N TRP A 448 5.02 17.60 -2.48
CA TRP A 448 4.02 17.68 -1.42
C TRP A 448 4.01 16.47 -0.48
N SER A 449 4.83 15.43 -0.73
CA SER A 449 4.93 14.29 0.17
C SER A 449 5.45 14.72 1.55
N LYS A 450 4.82 14.21 2.61
CA LYS A 450 5.31 14.37 3.98
C LYS A 450 6.68 13.70 4.11
N PRO A 451 7.69 14.38 4.67
CA PRO A 451 9.01 13.79 4.87
C PRO A 451 8.96 12.58 5.80
N ASN A 452 9.67 11.52 5.43
CA ASN A 452 9.85 10.30 6.22
C ASN A 452 8.53 9.63 6.64
N PHE A 453 7.47 9.80 5.86
CA PHE A 453 6.14 9.33 6.23
C PHE A 453 5.96 7.83 5.98
N VAL A 454 5.38 7.15 6.97
CA VAL A 454 4.92 5.75 6.85
C VAL A 454 3.42 5.70 7.09
N SER A 455 2.69 5.15 6.14
CA SER A 455 1.28 4.86 6.31
C SER A 455 1.09 3.45 6.87
N HIS A 456 0.25 3.33 7.91
CA HIS A 456 -0.18 2.08 8.52
C HIS A 456 -1.63 1.73 8.18
N ARG A 457 -2.24 2.45 7.24
CA ARG A 457 -3.62 2.18 6.80
C ARG A 457 -3.65 1.13 5.72
N VAL A 458 -4.63 0.23 5.82
CA VAL A 458 -4.89 -0.76 4.77
C VAL A 458 -5.29 -0.05 3.49
N ARG A 459 -4.51 -0.27 2.44
CA ARG A 459 -4.72 0.19 1.08
C ARG A 459 -4.30 -0.88 0.09
N GLU A 460 -4.78 -0.76 -1.13
CA GLU A 460 -4.42 -1.67 -2.19
C GLU A 460 -4.46 -0.95 -3.56
N LEU A 461 -4.28 -1.66 -4.67
CA LEU A 461 -4.11 -1.01 -5.98
C LEU A 461 -5.25 -0.06 -6.35
N THR A 462 -6.50 -0.33 -5.91
CA THR A 462 -7.64 0.56 -6.20
C THR A 462 -7.58 1.87 -5.42
N SER A 463 -6.74 1.98 -4.39
CA SER A 463 -6.47 3.26 -3.72
C SER A 463 -5.78 4.28 -4.63
N ILE A 464 -5.02 3.81 -5.64
CA ILE A 464 -4.45 4.66 -6.69
C ILE A 464 -5.57 5.23 -7.56
N LEU A 465 -6.54 4.39 -7.94
CA LEU A 465 -7.72 4.84 -8.68
C LEU A 465 -8.51 5.87 -7.86
N ARG A 466 -8.70 5.61 -6.57
CA ARG A 466 -9.39 6.52 -5.67
C ARG A 466 -8.70 7.89 -5.56
N LEU A 467 -7.38 7.94 -5.52
CA LEU A 467 -6.62 9.19 -5.56
C LEU A 467 -6.92 9.99 -6.84
N ILE A 468 -6.95 9.32 -7.98
CA ILE A 468 -7.25 9.92 -9.29
C ILE A 468 -8.68 10.42 -9.33
N GLU A 469 -9.64 9.60 -8.91
CA GLU A 469 -11.07 9.91 -8.89
C GLU A 469 -11.37 11.15 -8.04
N VAL A 470 -10.84 11.15 -6.81
CA VAL A 470 -11.03 12.26 -5.90
C VAL A 470 -10.36 13.53 -6.42
N ARG A 471 -9.12 13.41 -6.95
CA ARG A 471 -8.37 14.57 -7.45
C ARG A 471 -9.06 15.23 -8.66
N PHE A 472 -9.59 14.44 -9.56
CA PHE A 472 -10.14 14.94 -10.83
C PHE A 472 -11.68 14.89 -10.89
N ASN A 473 -12.34 14.55 -9.78
CA ASN A 473 -13.78 14.41 -9.67
C ASN A 473 -14.35 13.45 -10.72
N VAL A 474 -13.71 12.28 -10.82
CA VAL A 474 -14.12 11.19 -11.73
C VAL A 474 -14.96 10.18 -10.94
N PRO A 475 -16.09 9.70 -11.46
CA PRO A 475 -16.88 8.67 -10.78
C PRO A 475 -16.10 7.36 -10.63
N ASN A 476 -16.25 6.70 -9.49
CA ASN A 476 -15.68 5.37 -9.26
C ASN A 476 -16.16 4.31 -10.28
N LEU A 477 -15.40 3.25 -10.40
CA LEU A 477 -15.69 2.12 -11.29
C LEU A 477 -16.59 1.08 -10.62
N THR A 478 -16.29 0.76 -9.34
CA THR A 478 -16.95 -0.29 -8.55
C THR A 478 -17.14 0.18 -7.10
N ASP A 479 -17.70 -0.68 -6.25
CA ASP A 479 -17.76 -0.42 -4.81
C ASP A 479 -16.36 -0.48 -4.17
N ARG A 480 -15.41 -1.21 -4.75
CA ARG A 480 -14.06 -1.42 -4.20
C ARG A 480 -13.26 -0.12 -4.19
N ASP A 481 -13.10 0.53 -5.34
CA ASP A 481 -12.40 1.80 -5.47
C ASP A 481 -13.19 2.95 -4.82
N GLY A 482 -14.51 2.93 -4.92
CA GLY A 482 -15.38 3.92 -4.28
C GLY A 482 -15.24 3.99 -2.76
N MET A 483 -14.89 2.87 -2.11
CA MET A 483 -14.69 2.77 -0.66
C MET A 483 -13.21 2.68 -0.25
N ALA A 484 -12.28 2.64 -1.20
CA ALA A 484 -10.85 2.63 -0.92
C ALA A 484 -10.41 3.94 -0.26
N ASP A 485 -9.37 3.87 0.58
CA ASP A 485 -8.69 5.05 1.12
C ASP A 485 -7.96 5.78 -0.03
N ASP A 486 -8.10 7.10 -0.10
CA ASP A 486 -7.71 7.93 -1.24
C ASP A 486 -6.22 8.34 -1.27
N MET A 487 -5.39 7.79 -0.42
CA MET A 487 -3.94 8.08 -0.30
C MET A 487 -3.60 9.54 0.04
N THR A 488 -4.55 10.40 0.35
CA THR A 488 -4.28 11.83 0.58
C THR A 488 -3.45 12.09 1.82
N GLU A 489 -3.41 11.14 2.78
CA GLU A 489 -2.58 11.27 3.97
C GLU A 489 -1.07 11.31 3.68
N PHE A 490 -0.62 10.87 2.50
CA PHE A 490 0.79 10.96 2.10
C PHE A 490 1.26 12.40 1.89
N PHE A 491 0.33 13.36 1.70
CA PHE A 491 0.65 14.72 1.31
C PHE A 491 0.43 15.72 2.43
N ASP A 492 1.26 16.74 2.45
CA ASP A 492 1.05 17.98 3.18
C ASP A 492 0.98 19.15 2.18
N PHE A 493 -0.23 19.64 1.98
CA PHE A 493 -0.48 20.74 1.02
C PHE A 493 -0.33 22.13 1.62
N SER A 494 0.04 22.24 2.87
CA SER A 494 0.31 23.55 3.51
C SER A 494 1.59 24.20 2.98
N THR A 495 2.61 23.37 2.74
CA THR A 495 3.92 23.79 2.21
C THR A 495 4.59 22.64 1.48
N PRO A 496 5.09 22.83 0.26
CA PRO A 496 5.83 21.78 -0.42
C PRO A 496 7.18 21.56 0.29
N HIS A 497 7.44 20.32 0.69
CA HIS A 497 8.68 19.96 1.41
C HIS A 497 9.86 19.74 0.46
N TRP A 498 9.59 19.32 -0.78
CA TRP A 498 10.58 18.84 -1.74
C TRP A 498 10.58 19.64 -3.05
N VAL A 499 10.47 20.97 -2.98
CA VAL A 499 10.62 21.85 -4.17
C VAL A 499 11.95 21.54 -4.87
N THR A 500 13.02 21.40 -4.08
CA THR A 500 14.26 20.78 -4.56
C THR A 500 14.29 19.34 -4.09
N PRO A 501 14.34 18.36 -5.02
CA PRO A 501 14.44 16.96 -4.64
C PRO A 501 15.65 16.69 -3.75
N PRO A 502 15.53 15.79 -2.75
CA PRO A 502 16.65 15.43 -1.91
C PRO A 502 17.72 14.68 -2.71
N PRO A 503 18.99 14.70 -2.29
CA PRO A 503 20.01 13.85 -2.88
C PRO A 503 19.66 12.38 -2.66
N LEU A 504 19.65 11.60 -3.73
CA LEU A 504 19.38 10.17 -3.70
C LEU A 504 20.62 9.40 -4.16
N PRO A 505 20.90 8.22 -3.61
CA PRO A 505 22.04 7.41 -4.00
C PRO A 505 21.88 6.89 -5.43
N ASP A 506 23.00 6.55 -6.05
CA ASP A 506 22.99 5.78 -7.27
C ASP A 506 22.51 4.35 -7.01
N GLN A 507 21.84 3.76 -8.01
CA GLN A 507 21.48 2.36 -7.98
C GLN A 507 22.57 1.55 -8.69
N PRO A 508 23.32 0.69 -7.96
CA PRO A 508 24.28 -0.21 -8.61
C PRO A 508 23.56 -1.21 -9.50
N THR A 509 24.22 -1.64 -10.57
CA THR A 509 23.72 -2.66 -11.52
C THR A 509 24.69 -3.81 -11.70
N THR A 510 25.68 -3.91 -10.79
CA THR A 510 26.80 -4.85 -10.88
C THR A 510 26.65 -6.06 -9.95
N GLY A 511 25.51 -6.20 -9.30
CA GLY A 511 25.23 -7.36 -8.45
C GLY A 511 25.25 -8.66 -9.26
N THR A 512 25.67 -9.73 -8.61
CA THR A 512 25.75 -11.06 -9.23
C THR A 512 24.35 -11.62 -9.44
N CYS A 513 23.99 -11.97 -10.68
CA CYS A 513 22.81 -12.74 -11.00
C CYS A 513 23.23 -14.20 -11.21
N ASP A 514 23.08 -15.02 -10.18
CA ASP A 514 23.39 -16.44 -10.16
C ASP A 514 22.33 -17.19 -9.37
N PHE A 515 21.53 -17.99 -10.04
CA PHE A 515 20.44 -18.77 -9.44
C PHE A 515 20.94 -19.80 -8.42
N ASN A 516 22.20 -20.29 -8.52
CA ASN A 516 22.75 -21.19 -7.51
C ASN A 516 22.88 -20.56 -6.12
N LEU A 517 22.81 -19.23 -6.04
CA LEU A 517 22.88 -18.46 -4.81
C LEU A 517 21.52 -18.04 -4.24
N GLU A 518 20.41 -18.48 -4.87
CA GLU A 518 19.05 -18.07 -4.47
C GLU A 518 18.51 -18.82 -3.25
N LYS A 519 19.03 -20.00 -2.95
CA LYS A 519 18.54 -20.85 -1.86
C LYS A 519 19.09 -20.46 -0.48
N ALA A 520 18.38 -20.91 0.56
CA ALA A 520 18.76 -20.67 1.93
C ALA A 520 20.17 -21.23 2.26
N PRO A 521 20.93 -20.57 3.14
CA PRO A 521 22.22 -21.08 3.57
C PRO A 521 22.12 -22.48 4.19
N GLY A 522 22.90 -23.43 3.65
CA GLY A 522 22.90 -24.83 4.12
C GLY A 522 21.95 -25.78 3.36
N HIS A 523 21.27 -25.29 2.36
CA HIS A 523 20.34 -26.06 1.48
C HIS A 523 20.87 -26.30 0.08
#